data_af1eb5437c98231aff9ebefa7615fd55
#
_entry.id   af1eb5437c98231aff9ebefa7615fd55
#
_cell.length_a   1.000
_cell.length_b   1.000
_cell.length_c   1.000
_cell.angle_alpha   90.00
_cell.angle_beta   90.00
_cell.angle_gamma   90.00
#
_symmetry.space_group_name_H-M   'P 1'
#
loop_
_entity.id
_entity.type
_entity.pdbx_description
1 polymer ?
#
loop_
_entity_poly.entity_id
_entity_poly.type
_entity_poly.pdbx_seq_one_letter_code
_entity_poly.pdbx_strand_id
1 'polypeptide(L)'
;MSASEIIKEVKSKDKVTVSIPKDNAQLVPNPSEEKRELWRHLIGNAPVKRARKLPGGGALYAWLYRNDRDWLLAFNRVHQSQPHVRQKKVDWRARDRSLTKQLIRIVERLDTVVDGPRRSKNFLLKQLDDYGSVSKKLNLLPLLSFALNRYQESVFEFQARRLVIAVIAKSKTGSGMSRWQLMRSASLPKERIVPIVDDLLGWVATGSNLK
;
A
#
# COMPACT_ATOMS: atom_id res chain seq x y z
N MET A 1 0.71 10.43 35.64
CA MET A 1 0.00 11.67 36.06
C MET A 1 -0.71 12.26 34.85
N SER A 2 -2.02 12.40 34.93
CA SER A 2 -2.87 12.90 33.84
C SER A 2 -2.90 14.43 33.84
N ALA A 3 -3.01 15.05 32.66
CA ALA A 3 -3.10 16.50 32.50
C ALA A 3 -4.26 17.16 33.27
N SER A 4 -5.25 16.39 33.70
CA SER A 4 -6.36 16.81 34.55
C SER A 4 -6.00 16.97 36.02
N GLU A 5 -4.95 16.34 36.51
CA GLU A 5 -4.47 16.45 37.90
C GLU A 5 -3.67 17.75 38.09
N ILE A 6 -2.91 18.19 37.10
CA ILE A 6 -2.11 19.41 37.17
C ILE A 6 -3.02 20.66 37.24
N ILE A 7 -4.21 20.64 36.63
CA ILE A 7 -5.15 21.76 36.63
C ILE A 7 -5.90 21.89 37.96
N LYS A 8 -6.05 20.79 38.74
CA LYS A 8 -6.71 20.83 40.06
C LYS A 8 -5.80 21.34 41.17
N GLU A 9 -4.48 21.12 41.05
CA GLU A 9 -3.51 21.50 42.08
C GLU A 9 -3.25 23.04 42.10
N VAL A 10 -3.49 23.75 41.00
CA VAL A 10 -3.32 25.19 40.88
C VAL A 10 -4.50 26.01 41.48
N LYS A 11 -5.64 25.35 41.79
CA LYS A 11 -6.84 26.05 42.32
C LYS A 11 -7.04 26.01 43.84
N SER A 12 -6.12 25.42 44.60
CA SER A 12 -6.31 25.14 46.02
C SER A 12 -5.24 25.69 46.95
N LYS A 13 -4.80 26.92 46.77
CA LYS A 13 -4.02 27.70 47.78
C LYS A 13 -4.13 29.20 47.38
N ASP A 14 -4.46 30.21 48.12
CA ASP A 14 -4.54 30.52 49.52
C ASP A 14 -5.30 31.82 49.69
N LYS A 15 -6.14 31.90 50.72
CA LYS A 15 -6.50 33.14 51.36
C LYS A 15 -5.51 33.32 52.52
N VAL A 16 -4.48 34.10 52.33
CA VAL A 16 -3.70 34.69 53.42
C VAL A 16 -3.64 36.19 53.18
N THR A 17 -4.32 36.91 54.08
CA THR A 17 -4.30 38.38 54.13
C THR A 17 -3.01 38.81 54.81
N VAL A 18 -2.07 39.37 54.05
CA VAL A 18 -0.86 40.03 54.56
C VAL A 18 -0.80 41.42 53.95
N SER A 19 -0.77 42.44 54.83
CA SER A 19 -0.64 43.88 54.53
C SER A 19 0.67 44.16 53.79
N ILE A 20 0.60 44.85 52.65
CA ILE A 20 1.66 45.11 51.69
C ILE A 20 2.23 46.52 51.91
N PRO A 21 3.57 46.71 51.95
CA PRO A 21 4.20 47.97 51.73
C PRO A 21 4.09 48.38 50.24
N LYS A 22 3.65 49.56 49.97
CA LYS A 22 3.60 50.20 48.64
C LYS A 22 5.03 50.52 48.23
N ASP A 23 5.68 49.65 47.51
CA ASP A 23 6.76 49.95 46.54
C ASP A 23 7.29 48.64 45.99
N ASN A 24 6.53 48.06 45.09
CA ASN A 24 7.08 47.04 44.17
C ASN A 24 6.22 47.09 42.90
N ALA A 25 6.79 47.63 41.84
CA ALA A 25 6.23 47.51 40.51
C ALA A 25 6.20 46.01 40.18
N GLN A 26 5.10 45.35 40.52
CA GLN A 26 4.84 43.99 40.09
C GLN A 26 4.88 43.97 38.58
N LEU A 27 5.92 43.29 38.02
CA LEU A 27 5.96 42.82 36.63
C LEU A 27 4.68 42.00 36.39
N VAL A 28 3.63 42.63 35.89
CA VAL A 28 2.45 41.94 35.38
C VAL A 28 2.97 41.09 34.22
N PRO A 29 2.89 39.75 34.31
CA PRO A 29 3.41 38.92 33.23
C PRO A 29 2.74 39.36 31.93
N ASN A 30 3.55 39.74 30.94
CA ASN A 30 3.02 40.16 29.65
C ASN A 30 2.28 38.92 29.06
N PRO A 31 0.95 39.01 28.83
CA PRO A 31 0.15 37.89 28.36
C PRO A 31 0.72 37.23 27.08
N SER A 32 1.49 38.02 26.32
CA SER A 32 2.18 37.53 25.14
C SER A 32 3.32 36.57 25.48
N GLU A 33 4.10 36.87 26.55
CA GLU A 33 5.24 36.01 26.90
C GLU A 33 4.80 34.65 27.44
N GLU A 34 3.77 34.61 28.27
CA GLU A 34 3.17 33.37 28.74
C GLU A 34 2.69 32.49 27.55
N LYS A 35 2.04 33.10 26.56
CA LYS A 35 1.59 32.39 25.34
C LYS A 35 2.75 31.96 24.46
N ARG A 36 3.84 32.72 24.39
CA ARG A 36 5.08 32.34 23.70
C ARG A 36 5.72 31.12 24.35
N GLU A 37 5.80 31.04 25.68
CA GLU A 37 6.36 29.91 26.39
C GLU A 37 5.54 28.63 26.17
N LEU A 38 4.22 28.72 26.27
CA LEU A 38 3.35 27.59 25.97
C LEU A 38 3.55 27.11 24.54
N TRP A 39 3.74 28.03 23.58
CA TRP A 39 4.01 27.65 22.19
C TRP A 39 5.40 27.02 22.01
N ARG A 40 6.45 27.54 22.66
CA ARG A 40 7.80 26.94 22.68
C ARG A 40 7.74 25.51 23.20
N HIS A 41 7.01 25.29 24.29
CA HIS A 41 6.84 23.95 24.87
C HIS A 41 6.15 22.97 23.92
N LEU A 42 5.07 23.40 23.27
CA LEU A 42 4.36 22.56 22.28
C LEU A 42 5.22 22.20 21.08
N ILE A 43 6.03 23.13 20.59
CA ILE A 43 6.94 22.90 19.45
C ILE A 43 8.17 22.10 19.84
N GLY A 44 8.68 22.21 21.07
CA GLY A 44 9.78 21.39 21.55
C GLY A 44 9.51 19.88 21.44
N ASN A 45 8.23 19.48 21.45
CA ASN A 45 7.78 18.10 21.40
C ASN A 45 7.14 17.68 20.06
N ALA A 46 6.88 18.61 19.13
CA ALA A 46 6.20 18.31 17.89
C ALA A 46 6.42 19.38 16.80
N PRO A 47 6.50 18.99 15.51
CA PRO A 47 6.56 19.95 14.41
C PRO A 47 5.32 20.85 14.41
N VAL A 48 5.47 22.12 13.97
CA VAL A 48 4.43 23.18 13.97
C VAL A 48 3.06 22.69 13.50
N LYS A 49 3.03 21.91 12.41
CA LYS A 49 1.78 21.34 11.85
C LYS A 49 1.08 20.39 12.81
N ARG A 50 1.84 19.64 13.60
CA ARG A 50 1.32 18.70 14.60
C ARG A 50 0.93 19.42 15.88
N ALA A 51 1.76 20.38 16.34
CA ALA A 51 1.49 21.21 17.51
C ALA A 51 0.13 21.92 17.40
N ARG A 52 -0.23 22.45 16.23
CA ARG A 52 -1.55 23.04 15.97
C ARG A 52 -2.74 22.10 16.12
N LYS A 53 -2.52 20.80 15.98
CA LYS A 53 -3.57 19.75 16.11
C LYS A 53 -3.70 19.21 17.53
N LEU A 54 -2.77 19.53 18.42
CA LEU A 54 -2.87 19.14 19.82
C LEU A 54 -3.98 19.92 20.53
N PRO A 55 -4.57 19.36 21.60
CA PRO A 55 -5.56 20.09 22.41
C PRO A 55 -5.03 21.46 22.83
N GLY A 56 -5.79 22.51 22.55
CA GLY A 56 -5.39 23.90 22.83
C GLY A 56 -4.39 24.53 21.85
N GLY A 57 -3.63 23.73 21.07
CA GLY A 57 -2.60 24.22 20.16
C GLY A 57 -3.13 25.09 19.02
N GLY A 58 -4.29 24.76 18.49
CA GLY A 58 -4.96 25.59 17.46
C GLY A 58 -5.41 26.95 17.98
N ALA A 59 -6.00 27.00 19.18
CA ALA A 59 -6.43 28.23 19.82
C ALA A 59 -5.24 29.13 20.18
N LEU A 60 -4.17 28.53 20.74
CA LEU A 60 -2.94 29.23 21.06
C LEU A 60 -2.26 29.82 19.82
N TYR A 61 -2.18 29.04 18.73
CA TYR A 61 -1.66 29.54 17.46
C TYR A 61 -2.48 30.71 16.92
N ALA A 62 -3.82 30.63 16.95
CA ALA A 62 -4.70 31.67 16.48
C ALA A 62 -4.60 32.95 17.32
N TRP A 63 -4.40 32.80 18.63
CA TRP A 63 -4.17 33.93 19.51
C TRP A 63 -2.83 34.61 19.21
N LEU A 64 -1.73 33.88 19.14
CA LEU A 64 -0.41 34.40 18.79
C LEU A 64 -0.40 35.03 17.41
N TYR A 65 -1.08 34.43 16.43
CA TYR A 65 -1.17 34.99 15.08
C TYR A 65 -1.85 36.36 15.03
N ARG A 66 -2.82 36.61 15.91
CA ARG A 66 -3.55 37.90 16.00
C ARG A 66 -2.78 38.94 16.81
N ASN A 67 -2.11 38.54 17.88
CA ASN A 67 -1.55 39.47 18.86
C ASN A 67 -0.02 39.58 18.80
N ASP A 68 0.68 38.60 18.16
CA ASP A 68 2.13 38.51 18.16
C ASP A 68 2.65 37.77 16.92
N ARG A 69 2.16 38.21 15.80
CA ARG A 69 2.37 37.54 14.50
C ARG A 69 3.83 37.42 14.10
N ASP A 70 4.58 38.53 14.29
CA ASP A 70 5.96 38.59 13.80
C ASP A 70 6.87 37.63 14.57
N TRP A 71 6.71 37.57 15.88
CA TRP A 71 7.40 36.60 16.72
C TRP A 71 7.02 35.17 16.33
N LEU A 72 5.73 34.89 16.19
CA LEU A 72 5.23 33.55 15.85
C LEU A 72 5.79 33.07 14.53
N LEU A 73 5.80 33.88 13.49
CA LEU A 73 6.30 33.53 12.17
C LEU A 73 7.81 33.37 12.18
N ALA A 74 8.57 34.23 12.85
CA ALA A 74 10.01 34.11 13.01
C ALA A 74 10.37 32.82 13.75
N PHE A 75 9.73 32.54 14.87
CA PHE A 75 9.94 31.34 15.67
C PHE A 75 9.62 30.07 14.87
N ASN A 76 8.47 30.02 14.20
CA ASN A 76 8.08 28.87 13.40
C ASN A 76 9.01 28.64 12.22
N ARG A 77 9.56 29.70 11.59
CA ARG A 77 10.52 29.59 10.48
C ARG A 77 11.78 28.84 10.91
N VAL A 78 12.30 29.14 12.10
CA VAL A 78 13.49 28.46 12.66
C VAL A 78 13.17 26.99 12.94
N HIS A 79 11.98 26.69 13.47
CA HIS A 79 11.59 25.32 13.83
C HIS A 79 10.99 24.50 12.67
N GLN A 80 10.57 25.16 11.58
CA GLN A 80 10.20 24.49 10.33
C GLN A 80 11.40 24.01 9.51
N SER A 81 12.56 24.50 9.83
CA SER A 81 13.82 24.21 9.10
C SER A 81 14.42 22.83 9.38
N GLN A 82 13.73 21.95 10.11
CA GLN A 82 14.03 20.52 10.01
C GLN A 82 13.73 20.08 8.57
N PRO A 83 14.74 19.74 7.77
CA PRO A 83 14.47 19.28 6.42
C PRO A 83 13.57 18.05 6.57
N HIS A 84 12.35 18.13 6.04
CA HIS A 84 11.58 16.94 5.76
C HIS A 84 12.58 15.99 5.11
N VAL A 85 12.90 14.89 5.79
CA VAL A 85 13.68 13.81 5.18
C VAL A 85 12.94 13.55 3.88
N ARG A 86 13.49 14.04 2.77
CA ARG A 86 12.87 13.86 1.45
C ARG A 86 12.72 12.38 1.33
N GLN A 87 11.48 11.89 1.32
CA GLN A 87 11.19 10.49 1.06
C GLN A 87 12.03 10.12 -0.15
N LYS A 88 12.97 9.17 0.03
CA LYS A 88 13.89 8.78 -1.04
C LYS A 88 13.06 8.58 -2.28
N LYS A 89 13.29 9.35 -3.31
CA LYS A 89 12.61 9.23 -4.59
C LYS A 89 12.75 7.79 -5.02
N VAL A 90 11.64 7.09 -5.23
CA VAL A 90 11.67 5.68 -5.63
C VAL A 90 12.43 5.58 -6.95
N ASP A 91 13.49 4.80 -6.98
CA ASP A 91 14.17 4.45 -8.23
C ASP A 91 13.33 3.42 -8.99
N TRP A 92 12.43 3.94 -9.85
CA TRP A 92 11.54 3.12 -10.67
C TRP A 92 12.29 2.19 -11.60
N ARG A 93 13.47 2.60 -12.11
CA ARG A 93 14.27 1.79 -13.01
C ARG A 93 14.89 0.56 -12.32
N ALA A 94 15.43 0.77 -11.13
CA ALA A 94 15.91 -0.34 -10.30
C ALA A 94 14.78 -1.26 -9.87
N ARG A 95 13.62 -0.68 -9.48
CA ARG A 95 12.43 -1.43 -9.09
C ARG A 95 11.85 -2.25 -10.24
N ASP A 96 11.78 -1.70 -11.45
CA ASP A 96 11.34 -2.40 -12.66
C ASP A 96 12.18 -3.65 -12.92
N ARG A 97 13.51 -3.53 -12.90
CA ARG A 97 14.41 -4.67 -13.05
C ARG A 97 14.24 -5.72 -11.95
N SER A 98 14.07 -5.28 -10.71
CA SER A 98 13.89 -6.18 -9.57
C SER A 98 12.58 -6.97 -9.68
N LEU A 99 11.46 -6.29 -9.95
CA LEU A 99 10.15 -6.92 -10.12
C LEU A 99 10.11 -7.85 -11.34
N THR A 100 10.77 -7.49 -12.44
CA THR A 100 10.87 -8.36 -13.61
C THR A 100 11.62 -9.63 -13.29
N LYS A 101 12.76 -9.57 -12.57
CA LYS A 101 13.47 -10.77 -12.10
C LYS A 101 12.60 -11.63 -11.17
N GLN A 102 11.84 -10.99 -10.28
CA GLN A 102 10.91 -11.71 -9.42
C GLN A 102 9.83 -12.43 -10.22
N LEU A 103 9.24 -11.75 -11.21
CA LEU A 103 8.25 -12.36 -12.10
C LEU A 103 8.80 -13.59 -12.83
N ILE A 104 10.02 -13.52 -13.40
CA ILE A 104 10.65 -14.65 -14.09
C ILE A 104 10.77 -15.86 -13.16
N ARG A 105 11.28 -15.67 -11.93
CA ARG A 105 11.37 -16.75 -10.94
C ARG A 105 10.01 -17.33 -10.55
N ILE A 106 8.97 -16.50 -10.53
CA ILE A 106 7.59 -16.95 -10.27
C ILE A 106 7.12 -17.83 -11.45
N VAL A 107 7.34 -17.40 -12.68
CA VAL A 107 6.97 -18.16 -13.88
C VAL A 107 7.69 -19.49 -13.90
N GLU A 108 9.00 -19.53 -13.68
CA GLU A 108 9.79 -20.77 -13.58
C GLU A 108 9.21 -21.76 -12.55
N ARG A 109 8.80 -21.26 -11.39
CA ARG A 109 8.13 -22.11 -10.38
C ARG A 109 6.75 -22.57 -10.82
N LEU A 110 5.99 -21.71 -11.51
CA LEU A 110 4.67 -22.07 -12.01
C LEU A 110 4.76 -23.11 -13.15
N ASP A 111 5.85 -23.14 -13.89
CA ASP A 111 6.06 -24.12 -14.97
C ASP A 111 6.28 -25.54 -14.44
N THR A 112 6.74 -25.70 -13.21
CA THR A 112 6.82 -27.01 -12.55
C THR A 112 5.43 -27.50 -12.10
N VAL A 113 4.43 -26.63 -12.00
CA VAL A 113 3.06 -26.96 -11.60
C VAL A 113 2.17 -26.96 -12.84
N VAL A 114 1.94 -28.15 -13.38
CA VAL A 114 1.17 -28.32 -14.63
C VAL A 114 -0.32 -28.00 -14.41
N ASP A 115 -0.88 -28.41 -13.28
CA ASP A 115 -2.27 -28.14 -12.91
C ASP A 115 -2.36 -26.83 -12.10
N GLY A 116 -3.34 -25.99 -12.41
CA GLY A 116 -3.51 -24.72 -11.73
C GLY A 116 -4.41 -23.75 -12.50
N PRO A 117 -4.70 -22.57 -11.90
CA PRO A 117 -5.52 -21.56 -12.55
C PRO A 117 -4.82 -20.97 -13.78
N ARG A 118 -5.61 -20.29 -14.62
CA ARG A 118 -5.07 -19.57 -15.77
C ARG A 118 -4.08 -18.50 -15.31
N ARG A 119 -2.89 -18.50 -15.88
CA ARG A 119 -1.81 -17.54 -15.60
C ARG A 119 -2.09 -16.21 -16.30
N SER A 120 -3.22 -15.59 -16.00
CA SER A 120 -3.55 -14.28 -16.56
C SER A 120 -2.59 -13.20 -16.06
N LYS A 121 -2.51 -12.07 -16.77
CA LYS A 121 -1.71 -10.89 -16.35
C LYS A 121 -2.00 -10.49 -14.89
N ASN A 122 -3.28 -10.46 -14.51
CA ASN A 122 -3.68 -10.12 -13.14
C ASN A 122 -3.28 -11.20 -12.13
N PHE A 123 -3.34 -12.48 -12.49
CA PHE A 123 -2.85 -13.56 -11.65
C PHE A 123 -1.34 -13.42 -11.39
N LEU A 124 -0.55 -13.19 -12.44
CA LEU A 124 0.90 -13.00 -12.34
C LEU A 124 1.26 -11.77 -11.51
N LEU A 125 0.55 -10.66 -11.71
CA LEU A 125 0.73 -9.45 -10.90
C LEU A 125 0.48 -9.70 -9.41
N LYS A 126 -0.54 -10.48 -9.06
CA LYS A 126 -0.87 -10.81 -7.67
C LYS A 126 0.18 -11.67 -6.96
N GLN A 127 1.07 -12.31 -7.71
CA GLN A 127 2.19 -13.09 -7.16
C GLN A 127 3.39 -12.20 -6.77
N LEU A 128 3.40 -10.94 -7.24
CA LEU A 128 4.47 -9.99 -6.93
C LEU A 128 4.24 -9.33 -5.58
N ASP A 129 5.35 -9.02 -4.90
CA ASP A 129 5.32 -8.14 -3.74
C ASP A 129 4.75 -6.77 -4.11
N ASP A 130 4.09 -6.10 -3.17
CA ASP A 130 3.51 -4.77 -3.37
C ASP A 130 2.50 -4.66 -4.54
N TYR A 131 1.73 -5.71 -4.84
CA TYR A 131 0.72 -5.73 -5.90
C TYR A 131 -0.08 -4.43 -6.02
N GLY A 132 -0.57 -3.88 -4.90
CA GLY A 132 -1.40 -2.67 -4.89
C GLY A 132 -0.67 -1.42 -5.39
N SER A 133 0.64 -1.31 -5.16
CA SER A 133 1.48 -0.22 -5.66
C SER A 133 1.88 -0.45 -7.12
N VAL A 134 2.27 -1.69 -7.46
CA VAL A 134 2.74 -2.09 -8.78
C VAL A 134 1.64 -1.95 -9.83
N SER A 135 0.42 -2.43 -9.54
CA SER A 135 -0.70 -2.38 -10.47
C SER A 135 -1.08 -0.96 -10.89
N LYS A 136 -0.95 0.02 -9.97
CA LYS A 136 -1.24 1.44 -10.23
C LYS A 136 -0.13 2.17 -10.97
N LYS A 137 1.08 1.59 -11.06
CA LYS A 137 2.27 2.24 -11.59
C LYS A 137 2.94 1.46 -12.72
N LEU A 138 2.19 0.57 -13.39
CA LEU A 138 2.68 -0.22 -14.52
C LEU A 138 3.26 0.62 -15.67
N ASN A 139 2.76 1.84 -15.85
CA ASN A 139 3.29 2.80 -16.82
C ASN A 139 4.75 3.22 -16.55
N LEU A 140 5.21 3.10 -15.28
CA LEU A 140 6.59 3.37 -14.88
C LEU A 140 7.48 2.12 -14.87
N LEU A 141 6.93 0.96 -15.26
CA LEU A 141 7.54 -0.37 -15.18
C LEU A 141 7.48 -1.07 -16.56
N PRO A 142 8.16 -0.53 -17.59
CA PRO A 142 8.06 -1.05 -18.95
C PRO A 142 8.59 -2.49 -19.11
N LEU A 143 9.69 -2.87 -18.44
CA LEU A 143 10.22 -4.21 -18.49
C LEU A 143 9.26 -5.23 -17.88
N LEU A 144 8.71 -4.90 -16.72
CA LEU A 144 7.70 -5.72 -16.05
C LEU A 144 6.45 -5.86 -16.92
N SER A 145 5.99 -4.77 -17.54
CA SER A 145 4.82 -4.77 -18.41
C SER A 145 5.04 -5.67 -19.63
N PHE A 146 6.20 -5.59 -20.25
CA PHE A 146 6.60 -6.47 -21.35
C PHE A 146 6.64 -7.95 -20.92
N ALA A 147 7.30 -8.24 -19.80
CA ALA A 147 7.38 -9.60 -19.27
C ALA A 147 6.00 -10.17 -18.91
N LEU A 148 5.11 -9.38 -18.28
CA LEU A 148 3.74 -9.79 -18.02
C LEU A 148 2.98 -10.17 -19.30
N ASN A 149 3.12 -9.36 -20.35
CA ASN A 149 2.48 -9.63 -21.65
C ASN A 149 3.08 -10.88 -22.32
N ARG A 150 4.38 -11.15 -22.13
CA ARG A 150 5.06 -12.32 -22.70
C ARG A 150 4.68 -13.62 -22.00
N TYR A 151 4.54 -13.59 -20.68
CA TYR A 151 4.33 -14.78 -19.86
C TYR A 151 2.87 -15.03 -19.46
N GLN A 152 1.96 -14.10 -19.78
CA GLN A 152 0.54 -14.35 -19.53
C GLN A 152 0.04 -15.47 -20.46
N GLU A 153 -0.78 -16.33 -19.91
CA GLU A 153 -1.45 -17.40 -20.64
C GLU A 153 -2.72 -16.88 -21.30
N SER A 154 -2.87 -17.07 -22.60
CA SER A 154 -4.12 -16.81 -23.32
C SER A 154 -5.23 -17.79 -22.89
N VAL A 155 -6.46 -17.53 -23.29
CA VAL A 155 -7.57 -18.48 -23.04
C VAL A 155 -7.32 -19.81 -23.75
N PHE A 156 -6.83 -19.73 -25.01
CA PHE A 156 -6.47 -20.90 -25.80
C PHE A 156 -5.40 -21.75 -25.10
N GLU A 157 -4.28 -21.16 -24.71
CA GLU A 157 -3.17 -21.88 -24.06
C GLU A 157 -3.64 -22.56 -22.75
N PHE A 158 -4.44 -21.85 -21.95
CA PHE A 158 -5.02 -22.42 -20.74
C PHE A 158 -5.91 -23.64 -21.02
N GLN A 159 -6.81 -23.51 -21.99
CA GLN A 159 -7.71 -24.61 -22.36
C GLN A 159 -6.94 -25.80 -22.98
N ALA A 160 -5.94 -25.51 -23.82
CA ALA A 160 -5.08 -26.53 -24.40
C ALA A 160 -4.28 -27.29 -23.32
N ARG A 161 -3.69 -26.58 -22.38
CA ARG A 161 -2.98 -27.17 -21.23
C ARG A 161 -3.90 -28.09 -20.41
N ARG A 162 -5.12 -27.66 -20.10
CA ARG A 162 -6.10 -28.49 -19.38
C ARG A 162 -6.50 -29.74 -20.18
N LEU A 163 -6.66 -29.62 -21.49
CA LEU A 163 -6.96 -30.73 -22.34
C LEU A 163 -5.80 -31.75 -22.35
N VAL A 164 -4.56 -31.29 -22.49
CA VAL A 164 -3.37 -32.15 -22.45
C VAL A 164 -3.26 -32.90 -21.12
N ILE A 165 -3.49 -32.22 -19.99
CA ILE A 165 -3.49 -32.88 -18.67
C ILE A 165 -4.56 -33.96 -18.60
N ALA A 166 -5.76 -33.69 -19.09
CA ALA A 166 -6.85 -34.66 -19.10
C ALA A 166 -6.52 -35.88 -19.98
N VAL A 167 -5.91 -35.66 -21.14
CA VAL A 167 -5.44 -36.73 -22.05
C VAL A 167 -4.37 -37.58 -21.36
N ILE A 168 -3.34 -36.99 -20.78
CA ILE A 168 -2.26 -37.70 -20.09
C ILE A 168 -2.80 -38.51 -18.90
N ALA A 169 -3.71 -37.91 -18.11
CA ALA A 169 -4.31 -38.63 -16.98
C ALA A 169 -5.11 -39.86 -17.43
N LYS A 170 -5.81 -39.75 -18.54
CA LYS A 170 -6.64 -40.84 -19.11
C LYS A 170 -5.84 -41.87 -19.87
N SER A 171 -4.79 -41.50 -20.60
CA SER A 171 -3.94 -42.44 -21.31
C SER A 171 -3.32 -43.51 -20.38
N LYS A 172 -3.06 -43.13 -19.13
CA LYS A 172 -2.60 -44.04 -18.08
C LYS A 172 -3.62 -45.13 -17.68
N THR A 173 -4.91 -44.92 -17.95
CA THR A 173 -5.99 -45.85 -17.60
C THR A 173 -6.39 -46.76 -18.77
N GLY A 174 -5.77 -46.64 -19.94
CA GLY A 174 -6.01 -47.49 -21.12
C GLY A 174 -7.43 -47.40 -21.71
N SER A 175 -8.24 -46.51 -21.26
CA SER A 175 -9.64 -46.39 -21.68
C SER A 175 -9.77 -45.41 -22.83
N GLY A 176 -10.46 -45.80 -23.90
CA GLY A 176 -10.87 -44.91 -24.99
C GLY A 176 -11.64 -43.73 -24.45
N MET A 177 -11.44 -42.55 -25.05
CA MET A 177 -12.00 -41.30 -24.52
C MET A 177 -13.02 -40.70 -25.45
N SER A 178 -14.27 -40.60 -24.96
CA SER A 178 -15.25 -39.80 -25.67
C SER A 178 -14.97 -38.30 -25.48
N ARG A 179 -15.32 -37.51 -26.49
CA ARG A 179 -15.21 -36.03 -26.42
C ARG A 179 -15.82 -35.45 -25.13
N TRP A 180 -16.97 -35.95 -24.71
CA TRP A 180 -17.63 -35.50 -23.49
C TRP A 180 -16.81 -35.78 -22.23
N GLN A 181 -16.20 -36.98 -22.13
CA GLN A 181 -15.36 -37.33 -20.98
C GLN A 181 -14.11 -36.45 -20.91
N LEU A 182 -13.49 -36.12 -22.05
CA LEU A 182 -12.36 -35.20 -22.13
C LEU A 182 -12.75 -33.78 -21.65
N MET A 183 -13.86 -33.27 -22.16
CA MET A 183 -14.36 -31.94 -21.75
C MET A 183 -14.61 -31.87 -20.24
N ARG A 184 -15.24 -32.89 -19.67
CA ARG A 184 -15.50 -32.97 -18.23
C ARG A 184 -14.23 -33.10 -17.42
N SER A 185 -13.29 -33.97 -17.79
CA SER A 185 -11.97 -34.11 -17.13
C SER A 185 -11.17 -32.81 -17.19
N ALA A 186 -11.17 -32.14 -18.34
CA ALA A 186 -10.50 -30.87 -18.52
C ALA A 186 -11.27 -29.67 -17.90
N SER A 187 -12.49 -29.89 -17.36
CA SER A 187 -13.38 -28.83 -16.86
C SER A 187 -13.59 -27.69 -17.87
N LEU A 188 -13.86 -28.06 -19.12
CA LEU A 188 -14.09 -27.16 -20.23
C LEU A 188 -15.60 -27.08 -20.52
N PRO A 189 -16.29 -25.98 -20.12
CA PRO A 189 -17.71 -25.80 -20.44
C PRO A 189 -17.86 -25.53 -21.93
N LYS A 190 -18.85 -26.20 -22.58
CA LYS A 190 -19.07 -26.17 -24.03
C LYS A 190 -19.19 -24.73 -24.57
N GLU A 191 -19.84 -23.86 -23.83
CA GLU A 191 -20.14 -22.47 -24.25
C GLU A 191 -18.90 -21.55 -24.25
N ARG A 192 -17.78 -22.00 -23.67
CA ARG A 192 -16.56 -21.18 -23.51
C ARG A 192 -15.34 -21.79 -24.19
N ILE A 193 -15.51 -22.88 -24.90
CA ILE A 193 -14.40 -23.52 -25.64
C ILE A 193 -14.06 -22.64 -26.83
N VAL A 194 -12.79 -22.30 -26.99
CA VAL A 194 -12.33 -21.60 -28.20
C VAL A 194 -12.27 -22.58 -29.38
N PRO A 195 -12.59 -22.15 -30.63
CA PRO A 195 -12.73 -23.04 -31.79
C PRO A 195 -11.59 -23.99 -31.97
N ILE A 196 -10.35 -23.53 -31.91
CA ILE A 196 -9.15 -24.36 -32.11
C ILE A 196 -9.00 -25.47 -31.05
N VAL A 197 -9.48 -25.25 -29.80
CA VAL A 197 -9.49 -26.30 -28.76
C VAL A 197 -10.63 -27.28 -29.01
N ASP A 198 -11.73 -26.82 -29.60
CA ASP A 198 -12.83 -27.68 -30.00
C ASP A 198 -12.39 -28.65 -31.11
N ASP A 199 -11.63 -28.16 -32.09
CA ASP A 199 -11.01 -28.99 -33.14
C ASP A 199 -10.04 -30.02 -32.55
N LEU A 200 -9.16 -29.58 -31.62
CA LEU A 200 -8.25 -30.48 -30.89
C LEU A 200 -8.99 -31.59 -30.14
N LEU A 201 -10.11 -31.25 -29.47
CA LEU A 201 -10.97 -32.21 -28.79
C LEU A 201 -11.53 -33.24 -29.75
N GLY A 202 -11.99 -32.78 -30.92
CA GLY A 202 -12.46 -33.66 -31.99
C GLY A 202 -11.37 -34.63 -32.45
N TRP A 203 -10.20 -34.09 -32.75
CA TRP A 203 -9.04 -34.88 -33.21
C TRP A 203 -8.58 -35.92 -32.17
N VAL A 204 -8.46 -35.55 -30.91
CA VAL A 204 -8.06 -36.48 -29.83
C VAL A 204 -9.12 -37.57 -29.63
N ALA A 205 -10.40 -37.22 -29.69
CA ALA A 205 -11.49 -38.20 -29.52
C ALA A 205 -11.57 -39.20 -30.69
N THR A 206 -11.27 -38.77 -31.93
CA THR A 206 -11.26 -39.64 -33.11
C THR A 206 -9.95 -40.38 -33.28
N GLY A 207 -8.80 -39.75 -32.98
CA GLY A 207 -7.46 -40.35 -33.10
C GLY A 207 -7.20 -41.51 -32.12
N SER A 208 -7.94 -41.58 -31.01
CA SER A 208 -7.90 -42.75 -30.11
C SER A 208 -8.50 -44.03 -30.73
N ASN A 209 -9.13 -43.93 -31.88
CA ASN A 209 -9.68 -45.07 -32.63
C ASN A 209 -8.78 -45.56 -33.80
N LEU A 210 -7.64 -44.89 -34.01
CA LEU A 210 -6.65 -45.33 -35.00
C LEU A 210 -5.60 -46.24 -34.33
N LYS A 211 -6.00 -47.50 -34.16
CA LYS A 211 -5.10 -48.63 -33.93
C LYS A 211 -5.22 -49.58 -35.07
#